data_133121e39128775471752d14355de516
#
_entry.id   133121e39128775471752d14355de516
#
_cell.length_a   1.000
_cell.length_b   1.000
_cell.length_c   1.000
_cell.angle_alpha   90.00
_cell.angle_beta   90.00
_cell.angle_gamma   90.00
#
_symmetry.space_group_name_H-M   'P 1'
#
loop_
_entity.id
_entity.type
_entity.pdbx_description
1 polymer ?
#
loop_
_entity_poly.entity_id
_entity_poly.type
_entity_poly.pdbx_seq_one_letter_code
_entity_poly.pdbx_strand_id
1 'polypeptide(L)'
;KVARGQDVAAVYSQAGDASTQERIRELNEKIELLEQSQGFTSAGSTELTRLDASISDGILDVIRSLEAGDPAAALRGDTELLVLMNRRRSLYLPAGSFEAQIERYEEEIRSLEASLGGRGSFVQAPFGGYFYDSADGYEGIFTPDALEDLTIDGFLALTESEPAPHDGAVGRISPESRWYIAFTMDKRQAAALTEGKSSNASYTVSFPYANDLRIEFTHYKTVTRTDSDVAVLVLTTNELPAGFAFARSQPAKLLTETYTGIRIPVAALRVVDGKTGVYTL
;
A
#
# COMPACT_ATOMS: atom_id res chain seq x y z
N LYS A 1 9.41 7.36 0.48
CA LYS A 1 10.31 8.33 1.13
C LYS A 1 11.10 9.06 0.05
N VAL A 2 11.23 10.38 0.17
CA VAL A 2 11.95 11.23 -0.80
C VAL A 2 12.98 12.10 -0.09
N ALA A 3 14.07 12.40 -0.78
CA ALA A 3 15.08 13.33 -0.32
C ALA A 3 14.77 14.75 -0.85
N ARG A 4 15.31 15.79 -0.20
CA ARG A 4 15.25 17.15 -0.72
C ARG A 4 15.91 17.21 -2.11
N GLY A 5 15.22 17.83 -3.08
CA GLY A 5 15.68 17.96 -4.46
C GLY A 5 15.45 16.72 -5.33
N GLN A 6 14.88 15.66 -4.78
CA GLN A 6 14.48 14.48 -5.55
C GLN A 6 13.24 14.80 -6.39
N ASP A 7 13.23 14.36 -7.65
CA ASP A 7 12.08 14.50 -8.53
C ASP A 7 10.92 13.62 -8.02
N VAL A 8 9.74 14.21 -7.87
CA VAL A 8 8.53 13.55 -7.33
C VAL A 8 7.42 13.46 -8.38
N ALA A 9 7.43 14.32 -9.38
CA ALA A 9 6.51 14.27 -10.50
C ALA A 9 7.14 14.88 -11.75
N ALA A 10 6.67 14.43 -12.91
CA ALA A 10 6.97 15.05 -14.18
C ALA A 10 5.73 15.77 -14.70
N VAL A 11 5.92 17.01 -15.16
CA VAL A 11 4.86 17.84 -15.73
C VAL A 11 5.13 17.99 -17.20
N TYR A 12 4.18 17.58 -18.02
CA TYR A 12 4.25 17.64 -19.48
C TYR A 12 3.33 18.72 -20.03
N SER A 13 3.79 19.42 -21.06
CA SER A 13 3.01 20.49 -21.69
C SER A 13 1.96 20.01 -22.68
N GLN A 14 2.06 18.75 -23.14
CA GLN A 14 1.14 18.14 -24.09
C GLN A 14 0.68 16.76 -23.60
N ALA A 15 -0.58 16.44 -23.82
CA ALA A 15 -1.15 15.13 -23.44
C ALA A 15 -0.40 13.94 -24.06
N GLY A 16 0.15 14.09 -25.28
CA GLY A 16 0.95 13.06 -25.95
C GLY A 16 2.30 12.79 -25.28
N ASP A 17 2.87 13.76 -24.56
CA ASP A 17 4.17 13.62 -23.93
C ASP A 17 4.10 12.61 -22.74
N ALA A 18 2.98 12.59 -22.01
CA ALA A 18 2.76 11.64 -20.92
C ALA A 18 2.69 10.18 -21.43
N SER A 19 1.98 9.94 -22.53
CA SER A 19 1.90 8.59 -23.15
C SER A 19 3.24 8.14 -23.72
N THR A 20 4.01 9.08 -24.27
CA THR A 20 5.37 8.80 -24.74
C THR A 20 6.29 8.39 -23.60
N GLN A 21 6.21 9.07 -22.46
CA GLN A 21 7.00 8.74 -21.27
C GLN A 21 6.59 7.38 -20.67
N GLU A 22 5.29 7.10 -20.65
CA GLU A 22 4.79 5.78 -20.24
C GLU A 22 5.38 4.68 -21.13
N ARG A 23 5.41 4.91 -22.44
CA ARG A 23 6.01 3.96 -23.40
C ARG A 23 7.51 3.75 -23.15
N ILE A 24 8.26 4.81 -22.83
CA ILE A 24 9.67 4.73 -22.45
C ILE A 24 9.82 3.87 -21.18
N ARG A 25 8.96 4.07 -20.18
CA ARG A 25 9.00 3.28 -18.95
C ARG A 25 8.76 1.80 -19.22
N GLU A 26 7.72 1.46 -20.00
CA GLU A 26 7.44 0.08 -20.38
C GLU A 26 8.61 -0.59 -21.13
N LEU A 27 9.31 0.17 -21.98
CA LEU A 27 10.45 -0.35 -22.71
C LEU A 27 11.65 -0.60 -21.79
N ASN A 28 11.90 0.30 -20.83
CA ASN A 28 12.94 0.11 -19.82
C ASN A 28 12.67 -1.12 -18.94
N GLU A 29 11.43 -1.32 -18.49
CA GLU A 29 11.01 -2.52 -17.74
C GLU A 29 11.25 -3.81 -18.54
N LYS A 30 10.96 -3.78 -19.86
CA LYS A 30 11.24 -4.91 -20.75
C LYS A 30 12.73 -5.16 -20.93
N ILE A 31 13.55 -4.12 -21.04
CA ILE A 31 15.01 -4.24 -21.11
C ILE A 31 15.53 -4.89 -19.83
N GLU A 32 15.14 -4.37 -18.67
CA GLU A 32 15.55 -4.91 -17.37
C GLU A 32 15.18 -6.39 -17.23
N LEU A 33 13.98 -6.77 -17.64
CA LEU A 33 13.53 -8.16 -17.62
C LEU A 33 14.38 -9.06 -18.53
N LEU A 34 14.74 -8.57 -19.73
CA LEU A 34 15.61 -9.30 -20.67
C LEU A 34 17.03 -9.42 -20.13
N GLU A 35 17.60 -8.35 -19.57
CA GLU A 35 18.93 -8.35 -18.96
C GLU A 35 19.01 -9.34 -17.80
N GLN A 36 18.03 -9.36 -16.90
CA GLN A 36 17.96 -10.32 -15.80
C GLN A 36 17.80 -11.77 -16.28
N SER A 37 17.27 -11.93 -17.50
CA SER A 37 17.07 -13.25 -18.13
C SER A 37 18.30 -13.76 -18.88
N GLN A 38 19.32 -12.91 -19.11
CA GLN A 38 20.57 -13.30 -19.75
C GLN A 38 21.42 -14.16 -18.82
N GLY A 39 22.31 -14.97 -19.37
CA GLY A 39 23.33 -15.67 -18.59
C GLY A 39 23.45 -17.18 -18.81
N PHE A 40 22.66 -17.77 -19.72
CA PHE A 40 22.75 -19.19 -20.03
C PHE A 40 22.98 -19.44 -21.52
N THR A 41 24.23 -19.67 -21.90
CA THR A 41 24.61 -19.93 -23.32
C THR A 41 24.60 -21.41 -23.70
N SER A 42 24.50 -22.34 -22.73
CA SER A 42 24.36 -23.77 -23.03
C SER A 42 23.86 -24.50 -21.78
N ALA A 43 22.62 -24.94 -21.76
CA ALA A 43 22.09 -25.78 -20.69
C ALA A 43 22.11 -27.26 -21.10
N GLY A 44 22.71 -28.10 -20.27
CA GLY A 44 22.50 -29.55 -20.35
C GLY A 44 21.07 -29.92 -19.92
N SER A 45 20.67 -31.17 -20.24
CA SER A 45 19.32 -31.68 -19.87
C SER A 45 18.97 -31.52 -18.38
N THR A 46 19.96 -31.58 -17.51
CA THR A 46 19.79 -31.41 -16.05
C THR A 46 19.40 -29.98 -15.69
N GLU A 47 19.97 -28.98 -16.36
CA GLU A 47 19.67 -27.57 -16.13
C GLU A 47 18.25 -27.22 -16.58
N LEU A 48 17.82 -27.74 -17.73
CA LEU A 48 16.46 -27.60 -18.22
C LEU A 48 15.43 -28.17 -17.23
N THR A 49 15.71 -29.37 -16.68
CA THR A 49 14.83 -29.98 -15.68
C THR A 49 14.72 -29.15 -14.40
N ARG A 50 15.85 -28.57 -13.95
CA ARG A 50 15.85 -27.67 -12.78
C ARG A 50 15.05 -26.40 -13.05
N LEU A 51 15.20 -25.83 -14.22
CA LEU A 51 14.50 -24.62 -14.62
C LEU A 51 12.98 -24.86 -14.72
N ASP A 52 12.57 -25.99 -15.30
CA ASP A 52 11.16 -26.39 -15.36
C ASP A 52 10.57 -26.63 -13.97
N ALA A 53 11.34 -27.20 -13.04
CA ALA A 53 10.92 -27.34 -11.64
C ALA A 53 10.77 -25.97 -10.97
N SER A 54 11.75 -25.07 -11.14
CA SER A 54 11.68 -23.71 -10.57
C SER A 54 10.50 -22.90 -11.12
N ILE A 55 10.15 -23.06 -12.40
CA ILE A 55 8.97 -22.43 -13.01
C ILE A 55 7.69 -22.97 -12.36
N SER A 56 7.61 -24.30 -12.17
CA SER A 56 6.44 -24.94 -11.53
C SER A 56 6.28 -24.47 -10.08
N ASP A 57 7.35 -24.40 -9.32
CA ASP A 57 7.34 -23.91 -7.95
C ASP A 57 6.93 -22.42 -7.91
N GLY A 58 7.47 -21.59 -8.82
CA GLY A 58 7.11 -20.17 -8.92
C GLY A 58 5.63 -19.94 -9.22
N ILE A 59 5.03 -20.76 -10.12
CA ILE A 59 3.58 -20.71 -10.38
C ILE A 59 2.79 -21.01 -9.10
N LEU A 60 3.18 -22.04 -8.36
CA LEU A 60 2.51 -22.40 -7.10
C LEU A 60 2.64 -21.31 -6.04
N ASP A 61 3.79 -20.64 -5.97
CA ASP A 61 4.01 -19.56 -5.01
C ASP A 61 3.19 -18.31 -5.34
N VAL A 62 3.05 -17.96 -6.62
CA VAL A 62 2.13 -16.88 -7.06
C VAL A 62 0.69 -17.23 -6.69
N ILE A 63 0.24 -18.47 -6.95
CA ILE A 63 -1.12 -18.91 -6.59
C ILE A 63 -1.34 -18.83 -5.09
N ARG A 64 -0.40 -19.35 -4.28
CA ARG A 64 -0.49 -19.27 -2.81
C ARG A 64 -0.53 -17.84 -2.28
N SER A 65 0.24 -16.93 -2.87
CA SER A 65 0.23 -15.52 -2.50
C SER A 65 -1.12 -14.88 -2.79
N LEU A 66 -1.74 -15.20 -3.93
CA LEU A 66 -3.09 -14.73 -4.28
C LEU A 66 -4.15 -15.31 -3.34
N GLU A 67 -4.07 -16.60 -3.02
CA GLU A 67 -4.98 -17.26 -2.06
C GLU A 67 -4.83 -16.71 -0.64
N ALA A 68 -3.62 -16.32 -0.26
CA ALA A 68 -3.33 -15.66 1.03
C ALA A 68 -3.76 -14.19 1.07
N GLY A 69 -4.19 -13.61 -0.05
CA GLY A 69 -4.58 -12.20 -0.14
C GLY A 69 -3.40 -11.23 -0.09
N ASP A 70 -2.20 -11.66 -0.51
CA ASP A 70 -1.01 -10.82 -0.64
C ASP A 70 -0.69 -10.52 -2.11
N PRO A 71 -1.34 -9.50 -2.71
CA PRO A 71 -1.10 -9.15 -4.11
C PRO A 71 0.31 -8.60 -4.36
N ALA A 72 0.97 -8.05 -3.34
CA ALA A 72 2.33 -7.54 -3.49
C ALA A 72 3.34 -8.70 -3.59
N ALA A 73 3.16 -9.77 -2.82
CA ALA A 73 3.96 -10.98 -2.96
C ALA A 73 3.68 -11.69 -4.29
N ALA A 74 2.41 -11.75 -4.72
CA ALA A 74 2.04 -12.31 -6.01
C ALA A 74 2.69 -11.56 -7.18
N LEU A 75 2.70 -10.23 -7.15
CA LEU A 75 3.33 -9.41 -8.20
C LEU A 75 4.85 -9.61 -8.27
N ARG A 76 5.53 -9.70 -7.10
CA ARG A 76 6.97 -10.04 -7.08
C ARG A 76 7.25 -11.42 -7.66
N GLY A 77 6.43 -12.42 -7.27
CA GLY A 77 6.54 -13.79 -7.79
C GLY A 77 6.29 -13.86 -9.30
N ASP A 78 5.36 -13.06 -9.83
CA ASP A 78 5.09 -12.97 -11.27
C ASP A 78 6.32 -12.46 -12.04
N THR A 79 6.99 -11.42 -11.54
CA THR A 79 8.23 -10.90 -12.14
C THR A 79 9.35 -11.93 -12.15
N GLU A 80 9.57 -12.64 -11.03
CA GLU A 80 10.57 -13.72 -10.94
C GLU A 80 10.23 -14.87 -11.89
N LEU A 81 8.96 -15.23 -12.00
CA LEU A 81 8.47 -16.26 -12.91
C LEU A 81 8.72 -15.87 -14.38
N LEU A 82 8.48 -14.61 -14.76
CA LEU A 82 8.76 -14.11 -16.10
C LEU A 82 10.27 -14.21 -16.45
N VAL A 83 11.16 -13.91 -15.50
CA VAL A 83 12.60 -14.10 -15.67
C VAL A 83 12.94 -15.57 -15.94
N LEU A 84 12.38 -16.50 -15.15
CA LEU A 84 12.60 -17.93 -15.34
C LEU A 84 12.07 -18.42 -16.69
N MET A 85 10.88 -17.98 -17.10
CA MET A 85 10.29 -18.33 -18.39
C MET A 85 11.12 -17.78 -19.57
N ASN A 86 11.63 -16.55 -19.46
CA ASN A 86 12.52 -15.98 -20.47
C ASN A 86 13.85 -16.72 -20.54
N ARG A 87 14.44 -17.11 -19.41
CA ARG A 87 15.63 -17.99 -19.37
C ARG A 87 15.37 -19.32 -20.07
N ARG A 88 14.22 -19.95 -19.82
CA ARG A 88 13.83 -21.18 -20.52
C ARG A 88 13.71 -20.95 -22.02
N ARG A 89 13.10 -19.83 -22.44
CA ARG A 89 12.95 -19.44 -23.84
C ARG A 89 14.30 -19.22 -24.51
N SER A 90 15.27 -18.58 -23.83
CA SER A 90 16.58 -18.30 -24.37
C SER A 90 17.35 -19.53 -24.82
N LEU A 91 17.08 -20.70 -24.21
CA LEU A 91 17.71 -21.98 -24.59
C LEU A 91 17.31 -22.45 -25.99
N TYR A 92 16.21 -21.94 -26.54
CA TYR A 92 15.71 -22.30 -27.88
C TYR A 92 15.89 -21.20 -28.91
N LEU A 93 16.41 -20.03 -28.51
CA LEU A 93 16.65 -18.90 -29.40
C LEU A 93 18.10 -18.89 -29.90
N PRO A 94 18.38 -18.35 -31.09
CA PRO A 94 19.74 -18.07 -31.52
C PRO A 94 20.48 -17.20 -30.51
N ALA A 95 21.80 -17.45 -30.37
CA ALA A 95 22.65 -16.61 -29.56
C ALA A 95 22.54 -15.13 -29.99
N GLY A 96 22.50 -14.20 -29.03
CA GLY A 96 22.36 -12.76 -29.29
C GLY A 96 20.93 -12.28 -29.57
N SER A 97 19.93 -13.17 -29.44
CA SER A 97 18.54 -12.76 -29.73
C SER A 97 18.00 -11.74 -28.72
N PHE A 98 18.40 -11.83 -27.46
CA PHE A 98 17.98 -10.87 -26.42
C PHE A 98 18.74 -9.55 -26.59
N GLU A 99 20.03 -9.60 -26.88
CA GLU A 99 20.84 -8.44 -27.17
C GLU A 99 20.30 -7.63 -28.36
N ALA A 100 19.93 -8.29 -29.43
CA ALA A 100 19.31 -7.65 -30.58
C ALA A 100 17.90 -7.09 -30.28
N GLN A 101 17.21 -7.64 -29.29
CA GLN A 101 15.90 -7.12 -28.85
C GLN A 101 16.09 -5.90 -27.93
N ILE A 102 17.04 -5.95 -27.02
CA ILE A 102 17.43 -4.82 -26.16
C ILE A 102 17.84 -3.63 -27.02
N GLU A 103 18.74 -3.83 -27.99
CA GLU A 103 19.21 -2.76 -28.89
C GLU A 103 18.04 -2.08 -29.65
N ARG A 104 17.05 -2.86 -30.10
CA ARG A 104 15.84 -2.30 -30.73
C ARG A 104 15.00 -1.46 -29.77
N TYR A 105 14.85 -1.91 -28.52
CA TYR A 105 14.12 -1.15 -27.51
C TYR A 105 14.86 0.15 -27.12
N GLU A 106 16.20 0.09 -27.00
CA GLU A 106 17.01 1.28 -26.74
C GLU A 106 16.93 2.29 -27.91
N GLU A 107 16.87 1.81 -29.15
CA GLU A 107 16.68 2.70 -30.32
C GLU A 107 15.29 3.33 -30.34
N GLU A 108 14.25 2.56 -30.00
CA GLU A 108 12.89 3.10 -29.84
C GLU A 108 12.87 4.16 -28.72
N ILE A 109 13.49 3.91 -27.57
CA ILE A 109 13.61 4.87 -26.47
C ILE A 109 14.29 6.15 -26.95
N ARG A 110 15.45 6.07 -27.60
CA ARG A 110 16.16 7.24 -28.14
C ARG A 110 15.27 8.08 -29.08
N SER A 111 14.50 7.41 -29.93
CA SER A 111 13.56 8.08 -30.86
C SER A 111 12.43 8.79 -30.09
N LEU A 112 11.88 8.14 -29.06
CA LEU A 112 10.82 8.71 -28.21
C LEU A 112 11.32 9.91 -27.40
N GLU A 113 12.51 9.80 -26.79
CA GLU A 113 13.18 10.88 -26.06
C GLU A 113 13.47 12.08 -26.95
N ALA A 114 13.94 11.83 -28.18
CA ALA A 114 14.15 12.89 -29.17
C ALA A 114 12.83 13.61 -29.52
N SER A 115 11.70 12.88 -29.57
CA SER A 115 10.38 13.46 -29.83
C SER A 115 9.89 14.34 -28.68
N LEU A 116 10.23 14.00 -27.45
CA LEU A 116 9.93 14.79 -26.25
C LEU A 116 10.70 16.12 -26.22
N GLY A 117 11.91 16.16 -26.80
CA GLY A 117 12.69 17.39 -26.98
C GLY A 117 12.94 18.17 -25.68
N GLY A 118 12.98 17.52 -24.52
CA GLY A 118 13.18 18.16 -23.22
C GLY A 118 11.95 18.96 -22.72
N ARG A 119 10.77 18.72 -23.25
CA ARG A 119 9.52 19.44 -22.88
C ARG A 119 8.93 19.07 -21.51
N GLY A 120 9.53 18.14 -20.79
CA GLY A 120 9.14 17.82 -19.42
C GLY A 120 9.81 18.77 -18.42
N SER A 121 9.07 19.22 -17.42
CA SER A 121 9.63 19.82 -16.22
C SER A 121 9.38 18.88 -15.03
N PHE A 122 10.33 18.86 -14.09
CA PHE A 122 10.20 18.02 -12.89
C PHE A 122 9.83 18.86 -11.69
N VAL A 123 8.90 18.37 -10.90
CA VAL A 123 8.59 18.89 -9.58
C VAL A 123 9.50 18.21 -8.59
N GLN A 124 10.31 19.00 -7.89
CA GLN A 124 11.26 18.49 -6.91
C GLN A 124 10.72 18.61 -5.50
N ALA A 125 11.05 17.64 -4.65
CA ALA A 125 10.74 17.69 -3.24
C ALA A 125 11.44 18.88 -2.56
N PRO A 126 10.72 19.84 -1.96
CA PRO A 126 11.32 21.00 -1.31
C PRO A 126 12.06 20.65 -0.02
N PHE A 127 11.72 19.52 0.59
CA PHE A 127 12.37 18.95 1.78
C PHE A 127 12.28 17.43 1.77
N GLY A 128 13.05 16.77 2.60
CA GLY A 128 13.01 15.30 2.74
C GLY A 128 11.81 14.85 3.56
N GLY A 129 11.13 13.78 3.11
CA GLY A 129 9.94 13.29 3.79
C GLY A 129 9.31 12.08 3.09
N TYR A 130 8.00 11.95 3.24
CA TYR A 130 7.18 10.93 2.64
C TYR A 130 6.24 11.58 1.63
N PHE A 131 6.42 11.27 0.36
CA PHE A 131 5.58 11.77 -0.73
C PHE A 131 4.34 10.89 -0.88
N TYR A 132 3.19 11.54 -1.05
CA TYR A 132 1.92 10.94 -1.39
C TYR A 132 1.43 11.62 -2.68
N ASP A 133 0.98 10.84 -3.63
CA ASP A 133 0.56 11.25 -4.97
C ASP A 133 -0.83 11.93 -5.03
N SER A 134 -1.41 12.20 -3.89
CA SER A 134 -2.70 12.88 -3.75
C SER A 134 -2.62 14.05 -2.77
N ALA A 135 -3.25 15.14 -3.11
CA ALA A 135 -3.52 16.27 -2.25
C ALA A 135 -5.03 16.50 -2.22
N ASP A 136 -5.61 16.69 -1.05
CA ASP A 136 -7.05 16.75 -0.84
C ASP A 136 -7.52 18.08 -0.20
N GLY A 137 -6.61 19.02 0.02
CA GLY A 137 -6.89 20.33 0.60
C GLY A 137 -6.90 20.36 2.12
N TYR A 138 -6.80 19.21 2.79
CA TYR A 138 -6.74 19.14 4.26
C TYR A 138 -5.33 19.32 4.83
N GLU A 139 -4.30 19.49 4.00
CA GLU A 139 -2.89 19.51 4.42
C GLU A 139 -2.58 20.64 5.43
N GLY A 140 -3.27 21.77 5.30
CA GLY A 140 -3.15 22.90 6.23
C GLY A 140 -4.13 22.86 7.42
N ILE A 141 -5.08 21.93 7.42
CA ILE A 141 -6.16 21.82 8.41
C ILE A 141 -5.85 20.70 9.41
N PHE A 142 -5.54 19.52 8.91
CA PHE A 142 -5.18 18.36 9.74
C PHE A 142 -3.68 18.36 10.03
N THR A 143 -3.25 19.24 10.91
CA THR A 143 -1.86 19.34 11.38
C THR A 143 -1.73 18.71 12.77
N PRO A 144 -0.52 18.28 13.21
CA PRO A 144 -0.29 17.83 14.57
C PRO A 144 -0.73 18.87 15.63
N ASP A 145 -0.49 20.16 15.39
CA ASP A 145 -0.89 21.25 16.31
C ASP A 145 -2.42 21.33 16.44
N ALA A 146 -3.16 21.15 15.32
CA ALA A 146 -4.62 21.12 15.35
C ALA A 146 -5.17 19.93 16.16
N LEU A 147 -4.42 18.83 16.28
CA LEU A 147 -4.79 17.72 17.12
C LEU A 147 -4.59 18.01 18.62
N GLU A 148 -3.64 18.86 18.99
CA GLU A 148 -3.43 19.23 20.39
C GLU A 148 -4.64 20.00 20.94
N ASP A 149 -5.21 20.89 20.16
CA ASP A 149 -6.37 21.73 20.53
C ASP A 149 -7.71 21.11 20.07
N LEU A 150 -7.74 19.85 19.66
CA LEU A 150 -8.91 19.21 19.10
C LEU A 150 -10.07 19.19 20.12
N THR A 151 -11.24 19.69 19.69
CA THR A 151 -12.52 19.60 20.39
C THR A 151 -13.47 18.69 19.62
N ILE A 152 -14.54 18.20 20.27
CA ILE A 152 -15.57 17.39 19.61
C ILE A 152 -16.24 18.16 18.47
N ASP A 153 -16.67 19.40 18.73
CA ASP A 153 -17.35 20.21 17.73
C ASP A 153 -16.39 20.56 16.58
N GLY A 154 -15.11 20.85 16.89
CA GLY A 154 -14.08 21.07 15.89
C GLY A 154 -13.84 19.84 15.01
N PHE A 155 -13.81 18.65 15.61
CA PHE A 155 -13.65 17.41 14.84
C PHE A 155 -14.85 17.14 13.93
N LEU A 156 -16.07 17.29 14.43
CA LEU A 156 -17.29 17.11 13.64
C LEU A 156 -17.35 18.11 12.48
N ALA A 157 -17.04 19.40 12.73
CA ALA A 157 -16.98 20.41 11.68
C ALA A 157 -15.92 20.07 10.61
N LEU A 158 -14.76 19.50 11.00
CA LEU A 158 -13.73 19.05 10.06
C LEU A 158 -14.22 17.86 9.20
N THR A 159 -15.00 16.92 9.78
CA THR A 159 -15.53 15.77 9.00
C THR A 159 -16.63 16.19 8.02
N GLU A 160 -17.28 17.32 8.24
CA GLU A 160 -18.31 17.88 7.36
C GLU A 160 -17.73 18.86 6.33
N SER A 161 -16.48 19.28 6.49
CA SER A 161 -15.85 20.23 5.56
C SER A 161 -15.35 19.52 4.29
N GLU A 162 -15.43 20.21 3.17
CA GLU A 162 -14.93 19.75 1.87
C GLU A 162 -13.96 20.80 1.29
N PRO A 163 -12.73 20.91 1.82
CA PRO A 163 -11.77 21.86 1.28
C PRO A 163 -11.36 21.43 -0.14
N ALA A 164 -11.18 22.41 -1.00
CA ALA A 164 -10.67 22.15 -2.34
C ALA A 164 -9.15 21.94 -2.29
N PRO A 165 -8.61 20.95 -3.01
CA PRO A 165 -7.18 20.80 -3.19
C PRO A 165 -6.60 22.04 -3.89
N HIS A 166 -5.32 22.32 -3.65
CA HIS A 166 -4.62 23.40 -4.34
C HIS A 166 -4.52 23.09 -5.84
N ASP A 167 -4.88 24.04 -6.68
CA ASP A 167 -4.78 23.91 -8.13
C ASP A 167 -3.35 23.58 -8.55
N GLY A 168 -3.20 22.54 -9.36
CA GLY A 168 -1.90 22.09 -9.85
C GLY A 168 -1.05 21.32 -8.82
N ALA A 169 -1.59 20.95 -7.66
CA ALA A 169 -0.89 20.09 -6.73
C ALA A 169 -0.71 18.69 -7.33
N VAL A 170 0.54 18.23 -7.37
CA VAL A 170 0.90 16.87 -7.86
C VAL A 170 0.92 15.84 -6.73
N GLY A 171 0.74 16.28 -5.49
CA GLY A 171 0.77 15.47 -4.29
C GLY A 171 1.14 16.27 -3.06
N ARG A 172 1.39 15.58 -1.96
CA ARG A 172 1.80 16.17 -0.67
C ARG A 172 3.05 15.49 -0.12
N ILE A 173 3.84 16.21 0.68
CA ILE A 173 4.98 15.66 1.40
C ILE A 173 4.77 15.86 2.90
N SER A 174 4.83 14.74 3.66
CA SER A 174 4.88 14.78 5.11
C SER A 174 6.33 14.64 5.59
N PRO A 175 6.81 15.47 6.52
CA PRO A 175 8.16 15.34 7.06
C PRO A 175 8.35 14.06 7.89
N GLU A 176 7.26 13.54 8.47
CA GLU A 176 7.26 12.38 9.36
C GLU A 176 6.42 11.23 8.80
N SER A 177 6.75 10.00 9.22
CA SER A 177 5.95 8.79 8.94
C SER A 177 4.75 8.68 9.88
N ARG A 178 4.70 9.48 10.94
CA ARG A 178 3.62 9.43 11.92
C ARG A 178 2.31 9.88 11.31
N TRP A 179 1.27 9.10 11.53
CA TRP A 179 -0.09 9.42 11.15
C TRP A 179 -1.08 9.04 12.25
N TYR A 180 -2.28 9.53 12.11
CA TYR A 180 -3.31 9.45 13.13
C TYR A 180 -4.61 8.94 12.52
N ILE A 181 -5.38 8.21 13.33
CA ILE A 181 -6.76 7.86 13.02
C ILE A 181 -7.64 8.30 14.18
N ALA A 182 -8.79 8.87 13.86
CA ALA A 182 -9.76 9.32 14.85
C ALA A 182 -11.09 8.61 14.65
N PHE A 183 -11.69 8.16 15.75
CA PHE A 183 -13.00 7.53 15.80
C PHE A 183 -13.94 8.34 16.69
N THR A 184 -15.16 8.60 16.20
CA THR A 184 -16.25 9.00 17.09
C THR A 184 -16.88 7.76 17.69
N MET A 185 -17.14 7.77 18.99
CA MET A 185 -17.76 6.67 19.70
C MET A 185 -18.51 7.17 20.94
N ASP A 186 -19.26 6.27 21.57
CA ASP A 186 -19.86 6.56 22.88
C ASP A 186 -18.77 6.78 23.93
N LYS A 187 -19.00 7.79 24.80
CA LYS A 187 -18.05 8.18 25.86
C LYS A 187 -17.71 7.03 26.82
N ARG A 188 -18.68 6.15 27.12
CA ARG A 188 -18.45 4.98 27.99
C ARG A 188 -17.58 3.95 27.29
N GLN A 189 -17.77 3.76 25.97
CA GLN A 189 -16.92 2.87 25.18
C GLN A 189 -15.49 3.41 25.14
N ALA A 190 -15.30 4.72 24.91
CA ALA A 190 -13.98 5.34 24.93
C ALA A 190 -13.30 5.18 26.30
N ALA A 191 -14.04 5.40 27.39
CA ALA A 191 -13.54 5.19 28.74
C ALA A 191 -13.13 3.73 28.98
N ALA A 192 -13.97 2.78 28.62
CA ALA A 192 -13.66 1.34 28.76
C ALA A 192 -12.42 0.91 27.97
N LEU A 193 -12.12 1.59 26.86
CA LEU A 193 -10.92 1.34 26.04
C LEU A 193 -9.66 1.95 26.64
N THR A 194 -9.76 3.05 27.37
CA THR A 194 -8.59 3.87 27.76
C THR A 194 -8.34 3.91 29.28
N GLU A 195 -9.40 3.81 30.11
CA GLU A 195 -9.23 3.83 31.56
C GLU A 195 -8.42 2.65 32.10
N GLY A 196 -7.46 2.95 32.96
CA GLY A 196 -6.59 1.94 33.56
C GLY A 196 -5.53 1.36 32.63
N LYS A 197 -5.50 1.78 31.36
CA LYS A 197 -4.46 1.35 30.41
C LYS A 197 -3.29 2.32 30.41
N SER A 198 -2.11 1.78 30.12
CA SER A 198 -0.89 2.58 29.91
C SER A 198 -1.07 3.50 28.69
N SER A 199 -0.39 4.65 28.68
CA SER A 199 -0.30 5.53 27.49
C SER A 199 0.28 4.81 26.26
N ASN A 200 0.96 3.69 26.46
CA ASN A 200 1.53 2.85 25.38
C ASN A 200 0.62 1.64 25.05
N ALA A 201 -0.63 1.64 25.49
CA ALA A 201 -1.55 0.55 25.12
C ALA A 201 -1.68 0.44 23.59
N SER A 202 -1.52 -0.77 23.09
CA SER A 202 -1.67 -1.08 21.67
C SER A 202 -3.14 -1.33 21.33
N TYR A 203 -3.54 -0.85 20.17
CA TYR A 203 -4.86 -1.00 19.59
C TYR A 203 -4.73 -1.47 18.16
N THR A 204 -5.32 -2.61 17.84
CA THR A 204 -5.34 -3.11 16.47
C THR A 204 -6.50 -2.51 15.70
N VAL A 205 -6.22 -1.87 14.57
CA VAL A 205 -7.22 -1.37 13.64
C VAL A 205 -7.17 -2.19 12.36
N SER A 206 -8.33 -2.71 11.93
CA SER A 206 -8.48 -3.43 10.66
C SER A 206 -9.14 -2.53 9.62
N PHE A 207 -8.63 -2.58 8.40
CA PHE A 207 -9.09 -1.82 7.23
C PHE A 207 -9.71 -2.76 6.20
N PRO A 208 -11.05 -2.92 6.18
CA PRO A 208 -11.72 -3.90 5.33
C PRO A 208 -11.47 -3.72 3.82
N TYR A 209 -11.34 -2.48 3.36
CA TYR A 209 -11.07 -2.19 1.94
C TYR A 209 -9.59 -2.32 1.54
N ALA A 210 -8.70 -2.57 2.50
CA ALA A 210 -7.30 -2.89 2.29
C ALA A 210 -7.02 -4.37 2.64
N ASN A 211 -7.84 -5.29 2.15
CA ASN A 211 -7.74 -6.74 2.39
C ASN A 211 -7.70 -7.11 3.88
N ASP A 212 -8.51 -6.45 4.71
CA ASP A 212 -8.52 -6.61 6.17
C ASP A 212 -7.14 -6.39 6.83
N LEU A 213 -6.32 -5.55 6.21
CA LEU A 213 -5.03 -5.13 6.75
C LEU A 213 -5.18 -4.70 8.20
N ARG A 214 -4.36 -5.23 9.07
CA ARG A 214 -4.33 -4.89 10.49
C ARG A 214 -3.07 -4.11 10.80
N ILE A 215 -3.26 -2.97 11.46
CA ILE A 215 -2.18 -2.06 11.84
C ILE A 215 -2.28 -1.80 13.34
N GLU A 216 -1.13 -1.81 14.01
CA GLU A 216 -1.03 -1.51 15.42
C GLU A 216 -0.88 -0.02 15.66
N PHE A 217 -1.71 0.50 16.53
CA PHE A 217 -1.72 1.90 16.96
C PHE A 217 -1.49 2.01 18.44
N THR A 218 -1.01 3.16 18.88
CA THR A 218 -0.94 3.56 20.28
C THR A 218 -1.95 4.66 20.56
N HIS A 219 -2.41 4.76 21.78
CA HIS A 219 -3.29 5.84 22.22
C HIS A 219 -2.56 7.18 22.14
N TYR A 220 -3.16 8.15 21.47
CA TYR A 220 -2.67 9.53 21.42
C TYR A 220 -3.48 10.43 22.36
N LYS A 221 -4.80 10.50 22.14
CA LYS A 221 -5.69 11.41 22.88
C LYS A 221 -7.13 10.89 22.89
N THR A 222 -7.85 11.15 23.96
CA THR A 222 -9.30 11.01 24.01
C THR A 222 -9.94 12.35 24.34
N VAL A 223 -10.79 12.85 23.45
CA VAL A 223 -11.50 14.11 23.63
C VAL A 223 -12.92 13.81 24.10
N THR A 224 -13.29 14.36 25.25
CA THR A 224 -14.64 14.21 25.84
C THR A 224 -15.17 15.58 26.26
N ARG A 225 -16.50 15.67 26.36
CA ARG A 225 -17.19 16.84 26.89
C ARG A 225 -18.19 16.43 27.97
N THR A 226 -18.42 17.25 28.97
CA THR A 226 -19.26 16.91 30.12
C THR A 226 -20.72 16.72 29.74
N ASP A 227 -21.21 17.51 28.79
CA ASP A 227 -22.60 17.60 28.33
C ASP A 227 -22.85 16.78 27.03
N SER A 228 -21.95 15.88 26.66
CA SER A 228 -22.07 15.02 25.48
C SER A 228 -21.75 13.57 25.83
N ASP A 229 -22.51 12.64 25.24
CA ASP A 229 -22.22 11.21 25.29
C ASP A 229 -21.24 10.77 24.18
N VAL A 230 -20.83 11.70 23.30
CA VAL A 230 -19.85 11.44 22.24
C VAL A 230 -18.44 11.70 22.74
N ALA A 231 -17.52 10.84 22.36
CA ALA A 231 -16.08 11.01 22.51
C ALA A 231 -15.38 10.86 21.16
N VAL A 232 -14.21 11.50 21.02
CA VAL A 232 -13.30 11.28 19.89
C VAL A 232 -12.05 10.59 20.43
N LEU A 233 -11.82 9.36 20.00
CA LEU A 233 -10.60 8.60 20.27
C LEU A 233 -9.61 8.80 19.13
N VAL A 234 -8.43 9.32 19.44
CA VAL A 234 -7.33 9.51 18.48
C VAL A 234 -6.23 8.51 18.79
N LEU A 235 -5.83 7.76 17.78
CA LEU A 235 -4.75 6.79 17.83
C LEU A 235 -3.65 7.20 16.85
N THR A 236 -2.42 6.78 17.09
CA THR A 236 -1.25 7.12 16.26
C THR A 236 -0.37 5.91 16.00
N THR A 237 0.28 5.91 14.83
CA THR A 237 1.29 4.92 14.45
C THR A 237 2.34 5.55 13.53
N ASN A 238 3.50 4.90 13.44
CA ASN A 238 4.55 5.22 12.45
C ASN A 238 4.61 4.16 11.33
N GLU A 239 3.76 3.14 11.38
CA GLU A 239 3.71 2.08 10.38
C GLU A 239 3.11 2.62 9.07
N LEU A 240 3.84 2.46 7.97
CA LEU A 240 3.43 2.85 6.62
C LEU A 240 3.36 1.61 5.73
N PRO A 241 2.22 0.91 5.67
CA PRO A 241 2.10 -0.28 4.84
C PRO A 241 2.22 0.07 3.36
N ALA A 242 2.95 -0.76 2.62
CA ALA A 242 3.09 -0.60 1.17
C ALA A 242 1.72 -0.75 0.48
N GLY A 243 1.41 0.17 -0.44
CA GLY A 243 0.16 0.14 -1.19
C GLY A 243 -1.09 0.55 -0.39
N PHE A 244 -0.93 1.02 0.85
CA PHE A 244 -2.06 1.50 1.64
C PHE A 244 -2.51 2.89 1.17
N ALA A 245 -3.80 3.03 0.84
CA ALA A 245 -4.39 4.31 0.47
C ALA A 245 -4.70 5.12 1.75
N PHE A 246 -4.00 6.24 1.93
CA PHE A 246 -4.19 7.15 3.05
C PHE A 246 -5.35 8.13 2.77
N ALA A 247 -6.57 7.58 2.59
CA ALA A 247 -7.77 8.39 2.43
C ALA A 247 -8.15 9.08 3.76
N ARG A 248 -8.66 10.31 3.69
CA ARG A 248 -9.05 11.10 4.89
C ARG A 248 -10.19 10.46 5.66
N SER A 249 -11.14 9.88 4.97
CA SER A 249 -12.24 9.12 5.57
C SER A 249 -12.28 7.74 4.92
N GLN A 250 -12.25 6.72 5.73
CA GLN A 250 -12.30 5.34 5.24
C GLN A 250 -12.90 4.42 6.32
N PRO A 251 -13.58 3.36 5.93
CA PRO A 251 -14.05 2.35 6.87
C PRO A 251 -12.88 1.69 7.59
N ALA A 252 -12.94 1.71 8.92
CA ALA A 252 -11.96 1.07 9.78
C ALA A 252 -12.67 0.41 10.97
N LYS A 253 -12.12 -0.68 11.47
CA LYS A 253 -12.65 -1.41 12.63
C LYS A 253 -11.61 -1.42 13.73
N LEU A 254 -11.93 -0.82 14.85
CA LEU A 254 -11.14 -0.96 16.06
C LEU A 254 -11.42 -2.34 16.69
N LEU A 255 -10.41 -3.20 16.76
CA LEU A 255 -10.54 -4.52 17.36
C LEU A 255 -10.34 -4.41 18.86
N THR A 256 -11.43 -4.55 19.62
CA THR A 256 -11.44 -4.38 21.07
C THR A 256 -11.15 -5.69 21.79
N GLU A 257 -11.51 -6.81 21.19
CA GLU A 257 -11.33 -8.15 21.74
C GLU A 257 -10.99 -9.15 20.64
N THR A 258 -10.09 -10.05 20.95
CA THR A 258 -9.72 -11.17 20.05
C THR A 258 -10.05 -12.48 20.75
N TYR A 259 -10.95 -13.25 20.17
CA TYR A 259 -11.28 -14.58 20.64
C TYR A 259 -10.56 -15.62 19.79
N THR A 260 -9.80 -16.49 20.45
CA THR A 260 -9.17 -17.64 19.80
C THR A 260 -9.98 -18.87 20.12
N GLY A 261 -10.47 -19.58 19.08
CA GLY A 261 -11.27 -20.78 19.27
C GLY A 261 -11.85 -21.31 17.96
N ILE A 262 -12.61 -22.40 18.09
CA ILE A 262 -13.32 -22.97 16.94
C ILE A 262 -14.63 -22.19 16.75
N ARG A 263 -14.78 -21.59 15.57
CA ARG A 263 -16.03 -20.90 15.20
C ARG A 263 -17.10 -21.93 14.85
N ILE A 264 -18.21 -21.89 15.58
CA ILE A 264 -19.37 -22.75 15.33
C ILE A 264 -20.60 -21.90 15.00
N PRO A 265 -21.50 -22.38 14.13
CA PRO A 265 -22.79 -21.72 13.91
C PRO A 265 -23.64 -21.73 15.20
N VAL A 266 -24.35 -20.65 15.46
CA VAL A 266 -25.28 -20.57 16.61
C VAL A 266 -26.32 -21.72 16.58
N ALA A 267 -26.74 -22.13 15.37
CA ALA A 267 -27.65 -23.25 15.19
C ALA A 267 -27.10 -24.61 15.66
N ALA A 268 -25.78 -24.72 15.84
CA ALA A 268 -25.14 -25.93 16.37
C ALA A 268 -25.13 -26.00 17.90
N LEU A 269 -25.44 -24.89 18.59
CA LEU A 269 -25.53 -24.88 20.04
C LEU A 269 -26.68 -25.73 20.53
N ARG A 270 -26.41 -26.51 21.57
CA ARG A 270 -27.39 -27.34 22.26
C ARG A 270 -27.32 -27.08 23.76
N VAL A 271 -28.45 -27.14 24.42
CA VAL A 271 -28.53 -27.08 25.87
C VAL A 271 -29.03 -28.43 26.35
N VAL A 272 -28.20 -29.12 27.13
CA VAL A 272 -28.51 -30.41 27.73
C VAL A 272 -28.25 -30.28 29.23
N ASP A 273 -29.25 -30.58 30.04
CA ASP A 273 -29.18 -30.46 31.52
C ASP A 273 -28.67 -29.09 32.02
N GLY A 274 -29.10 -27.99 31.36
CA GLY A 274 -28.70 -26.63 31.69
C GLY A 274 -27.31 -26.23 31.29
N LYS A 275 -26.55 -27.09 30.57
CA LYS A 275 -25.20 -26.83 30.02
C LYS A 275 -25.25 -26.59 28.52
N THR A 276 -24.64 -25.49 28.08
CA THR A 276 -24.50 -25.18 26.65
C THR A 276 -23.27 -25.86 26.09
N GLY A 277 -23.41 -26.51 24.93
CA GLY A 277 -22.34 -27.22 24.26
C GLY A 277 -22.65 -27.49 22.79
N VAL A 278 -21.76 -28.24 22.14
CA VAL A 278 -21.92 -28.76 20.77
C VAL A 278 -21.58 -30.24 20.77
N TYR A 279 -22.21 -30.97 19.88
CA TYR A 279 -21.79 -32.35 19.62
C TYR A 279 -20.58 -32.36 18.72
N THR A 280 -19.57 -33.17 19.07
CA THR A 280 -18.42 -33.47 18.21
C THR A 280 -18.57 -34.89 17.70
N LEU A 281 -18.15 -35.14 16.47
CA LEU A 281 -18.03 -36.50 15.88
C LEU A 281 -16.73 -37.15 16.30
#